data_344a45a5eb4822f78392b3791a359126
#
_entry.id   344a45a5eb4822f78392b3791a359126
#
_cell.length_a   1.000
_cell.length_b   1.000
_cell.length_c   1.000
_cell.angle_alpha   90.00
_cell.angle_beta   90.00
_cell.angle_gamma   90.00
#
_symmetry.space_group_name_H-M   'P 1'
#
loop_
_entity.id
_entity.type
_entity.pdbx_description
1 polymer ?
#
loop_
_entity_poly.entity_id
_entity_poly.type
_entity_poly.pdbx_seq_one_letter_code
_entity_poly.pdbx_strand_id
1 'polypeptide(L)'
;MAENDFQNIGRPKGWNSSTWGAARFPLSASPLGEPINIPSGSVGGGTIVHTVATNVNSLEEIYIYASNYSTAAQNITMSLATSSAGAFTGSNQIIAPVAAQNGPILCFPGIPIHSPADNAVNLYITTNASNAINIFGYVLRYYPKSTNRNDTTYGYVLE
;
A
#
# COMPACT_ATOMS: atom_id res chain seq x y z
N MET A 1 -0.25 16.15 -31.36
CA MET A 1 -1.34 15.68 -30.47
C MET A 1 -0.85 15.97 -29.06
N ALA A 2 -1.55 16.82 -28.30
CA ALA A 2 -1.20 17.11 -26.93
C ALA A 2 -1.38 15.83 -26.11
N GLU A 3 -0.31 15.36 -25.44
CA GLU A 3 -0.40 14.31 -24.44
C GLU A 3 -1.41 14.76 -23.40
N ASN A 4 -2.33 13.85 -23.04
CA ASN A 4 -3.35 14.14 -22.06
C ASN A 4 -2.71 14.54 -20.73
N ASP A 5 -2.84 15.80 -20.34
CA ASP A 5 -2.36 16.36 -19.07
C ASP A 5 -2.86 15.61 -17.82
N PHE A 6 -3.91 14.80 -17.97
CA PHE A 6 -4.46 13.96 -16.90
C PHE A 6 -3.51 12.87 -16.40
N GLN A 7 -2.48 12.50 -17.18
CA GLN A 7 -1.51 11.49 -16.75
C GLN A 7 -0.46 12.02 -15.74
N ASN A 8 -0.40 13.33 -15.55
CA ASN A 8 0.60 13.96 -14.69
C ASN A 8 0.06 14.46 -13.35
N ILE A 9 -1.23 14.28 -13.08
CA ILE A 9 -1.82 14.68 -11.80
C ILE A 9 -1.26 13.80 -10.69
N GLY A 10 -0.59 14.42 -9.71
CA GLY A 10 0.01 13.75 -8.55
C GLY A 10 1.42 13.20 -8.76
N ARG A 11 2.04 13.39 -9.91
CA ARG A 11 3.43 12.96 -10.13
C ARG A 11 4.43 13.98 -9.60
N PRO A 12 5.54 13.56 -9.01
CA PRO A 12 6.61 14.46 -8.62
C PRO A 12 7.11 15.28 -9.81
N LYS A 13 7.51 16.53 -9.56
CA LYS A 13 8.06 17.42 -10.59
C LYS A 13 9.31 16.78 -11.22
N GLY A 14 9.32 16.64 -12.54
CA GLY A 14 10.40 15.98 -13.29
C GLY A 14 10.07 14.56 -13.74
N TRP A 15 8.93 14.02 -13.35
CA TRP A 15 8.44 12.73 -13.86
C TRP A 15 7.76 12.95 -15.21
N ASN A 16 8.19 12.23 -16.20
CA ASN A 16 7.53 12.19 -17.49
C ASN A 16 7.19 10.74 -17.89
N SER A 17 6.16 10.58 -18.70
CA SER A 17 5.66 9.27 -19.11
C SER A 17 6.65 8.50 -20.01
N SER A 18 7.64 9.17 -20.56
CA SER A 18 8.66 8.53 -21.42
C SER A 18 9.73 7.80 -20.62
N THR A 19 10.00 8.24 -19.37
CA THR A 19 11.08 7.70 -18.53
C THR A 19 10.59 6.89 -17.34
N TRP A 20 9.30 6.98 -17.00
CA TRP A 20 8.71 6.28 -15.85
C TRP A 20 7.54 5.40 -16.27
N GLY A 21 7.50 4.21 -15.69
CA GLY A 21 6.37 3.29 -15.76
C GLY A 21 5.57 3.29 -14.48
N ALA A 22 4.31 2.86 -14.57
CA ALA A 22 3.48 2.60 -13.41
C ALA A 22 2.70 1.31 -13.62
N ALA A 23 2.62 0.45 -12.60
CA ALA A 23 1.84 -0.77 -12.63
C ALA A 23 1.14 -1.01 -11.29
N ARG A 24 -0.02 -1.65 -11.35
CA ARG A 24 -0.75 -2.10 -10.17
C ARG A 24 -0.27 -3.48 -9.76
N PHE A 25 -0.03 -3.65 -8.46
CA PHE A 25 0.31 -4.92 -7.85
C PHE A 25 -0.65 -5.20 -6.69
N PRO A 26 -1.02 -6.45 -6.46
CA PRO A 26 -1.75 -6.80 -5.25
C PRO A 26 -0.89 -6.55 -4.01
N LEU A 27 -1.53 -6.47 -2.84
CA LEU A 27 -0.80 -6.44 -1.56
C LEU A 27 0.04 -7.71 -1.43
N SER A 28 1.27 -7.61 -0.90
CA SER A 28 2.18 -8.76 -0.84
C SER A 28 1.66 -9.90 0.05
N ALA A 29 0.83 -9.60 1.06
CA ALA A 29 0.17 -10.60 1.88
C ALA A 29 -1.03 -11.28 1.20
N SER A 30 -1.46 -10.77 0.03
CA SER A 30 -2.55 -11.34 -0.76
C SER A 30 -2.24 -11.25 -2.26
N PRO A 31 -1.32 -12.06 -2.75
CA PRO A 31 -0.86 -11.98 -4.14
C PRO A 31 -1.96 -12.29 -5.17
N LEU A 32 -3.02 -12.96 -4.77
CA LEU A 32 -4.19 -13.25 -5.60
C LEU A 32 -5.30 -12.20 -5.47
N GLY A 33 -5.11 -11.16 -4.63
CA GLY A 33 -6.13 -10.13 -4.37
C GLY A 33 -7.22 -10.56 -3.39
N GLU A 34 -7.02 -11.61 -2.63
CA GLU A 34 -7.97 -12.10 -1.63
C GLU A 34 -8.08 -11.13 -0.44
N PRO A 35 -9.25 -11.04 0.21
CA PRO A 35 -9.39 -10.26 1.43
C PRO A 35 -8.50 -10.80 2.56
N ILE A 36 -7.84 -9.88 3.26
CA ILE A 36 -7.02 -10.18 4.45
C ILE A 36 -7.85 -9.88 5.69
N ASN A 37 -8.12 -10.90 6.50
CA ASN A 37 -8.78 -10.71 7.78
C ASN A 37 -7.80 -10.10 8.80
N ILE A 38 -8.22 -9.02 9.46
CA ILE A 38 -7.39 -8.33 10.45
C ILE A 38 -7.81 -8.77 11.83
N PRO A 39 -6.97 -9.50 12.57
CA PRO A 39 -7.19 -9.79 13.96
C PRO A 39 -7.15 -8.50 14.81
N SER A 40 -7.78 -8.51 15.97
CA SER A 40 -7.66 -7.37 16.89
C SER A 40 -6.22 -7.10 17.25
N GLY A 41 -5.92 -5.85 17.46
CA GLY A 41 -4.62 -5.39 17.85
C GLY A 41 -4.06 -6.18 19.01
N SER A 42 -3.21 -7.13 18.70
CA SER A 42 -2.31 -7.64 19.70
C SER A 42 -1.32 -6.52 19.99
N VAL A 43 -1.10 -6.29 21.24
CA VAL A 43 0.08 -5.64 21.77
C VAL A 43 1.28 -6.34 21.11
N GLY A 44 1.82 -5.83 19.99
CA GLY A 44 2.92 -6.49 19.34
C GLY A 44 3.00 -6.39 17.81
N GLY A 45 2.30 -5.44 17.17
CA GLY A 45 2.71 -5.05 15.85
C GLY A 45 1.76 -5.24 14.67
N GLY A 46 0.52 -5.69 14.89
CA GLY A 46 -0.48 -5.81 13.83
C GLY A 46 -0.14 -6.85 12.74
N THR A 47 -0.92 -6.86 11.70
CA THR A 47 -0.76 -7.75 10.53
C THR A 47 0.05 -7.05 9.45
N ILE A 48 1.11 -7.67 8.95
CA ILE A 48 1.80 -7.20 7.74
C ILE A 48 0.87 -7.46 6.57
N VAL A 49 0.49 -6.41 5.87
CA VAL A 49 -0.38 -6.50 4.69
C VAL A 49 0.38 -6.25 3.40
N HIS A 50 1.50 -5.54 3.50
CA HIS A 50 2.38 -5.31 2.36
C HIS A 50 3.82 -5.07 2.81
N THR A 51 4.76 -5.60 2.04
CA THR A 51 6.18 -5.26 2.13
C THR A 51 6.53 -4.36 0.97
N VAL A 52 6.98 -3.15 1.28
CA VAL A 52 7.35 -2.13 0.29
C VAL A 52 8.56 -2.58 -0.50
N ALA A 53 8.55 -2.37 -1.80
CA ALA A 53 9.69 -2.73 -2.65
C ALA A 53 10.94 -1.96 -2.23
N THR A 54 12.04 -2.67 -2.09
CA THR A 54 13.34 -2.10 -1.65
C THR A 54 14.15 -1.44 -2.77
N ASN A 55 13.58 -1.34 -3.97
CA ASN A 55 14.25 -0.66 -5.07
C ASN A 55 14.29 0.85 -4.82
N VAL A 56 15.48 1.41 -4.67
CA VAL A 56 15.71 2.85 -4.40
C VAL A 56 15.09 3.80 -5.43
N ASN A 57 14.82 3.31 -6.62
CA ASN A 57 14.26 4.09 -7.71
C ASN A 57 12.74 3.89 -7.86
N SER A 58 12.10 3.14 -6.97
CA SER A 58 10.65 2.94 -7.02
C SER A 58 9.94 3.71 -5.91
N LEU A 59 8.75 4.20 -6.23
CA LEU A 59 7.81 4.78 -5.28
C LEU A 59 6.53 3.97 -5.37
N GLU A 60 5.90 3.69 -4.25
CA GLU A 60 4.60 3.04 -4.21
C GLU A 60 3.56 3.97 -3.63
N GLU A 61 2.34 3.89 -4.15
CA GLU A 61 1.14 4.49 -3.57
C GLU A 61 0.21 3.37 -3.15
N ILE A 62 -0.20 3.38 -1.89
CA ILE A 62 -1.08 2.34 -1.32
C ILE A 62 -2.53 2.77 -1.38
N TYR A 63 -3.37 1.84 -1.82
CA TYR A 63 -4.83 1.95 -1.82
C TYR A 63 -5.42 0.78 -1.04
N ILE A 64 -5.98 1.06 0.15
CA ILE A 64 -6.58 0.07 1.02
C ILE A 64 -8.08 0.31 1.16
N TYR A 65 -8.84 -0.73 0.89
CA TYR A 65 -10.26 -0.81 1.17
C TYR A 65 -10.48 -1.68 2.40
N ALA A 66 -11.47 -1.33 3.20
CA ALA A 66 -11.90 -2.12 4.34
C ALA A 66 -13.40 -2.40 4.29
N SER A 67 -13.78 -3.57 4.76
CA SER A 67 -15.16 -3.98 4.99
C SER A 67 -15.32 -4.39 6.45
N ASN A 68 -16.30 -3.82 7.12
CA ASN A 68 -16.64 -4.14 8.50
C ASN A 68 -17.91 -4.97 8.55
N TYR A 69 -17.81 -6.22 8.93
CA TYR A 69 -18.95 -7.11 9.06
C TYR A 69 -19.49 -7.26 10.50
N SER A 70 -18.90 -6.52 11.46
CA SER A 70 -19.43 -6.46 12.82
C SER A 70 -20.59 -5.47 12.97
N THR A 71 -21.33 -5.58 14.06
CA THR A 71 -22.46 -4.69 14.39
C THR A 71 -22.03 -3.37 15.03
N ALA A 72 -20.73 -3.17 15.27
CA ALA A 72 -20.17 -1.96 15.85
C ALA A 72 -19.19 -1.28 14.88
N ALA A 73 -19.12 0.04 14.92
CA ALA A 73 -18.09 0.78 14.20
C ALA A 73 -16.70 0.41 14.73
N GLN A 74 -15.74 0.26 13.85
CA GLN A 74 -14.37 -0.12 14.14
C GLN A 74 -13.39 0.92 13.59
N ASN A 75 -12.21 0.99 14.19
CA ASN A 75 -11.11 1.73 13.63
C ASN A 75 -10.08 0.75 13.06
N ILE A 76 -9.57 1.07 11.88
CA ILE A 76 -8.35 0.47 11.39
C ILE A 76 -7.20 1.47 11.56
N THR A 77 -6.09 0.96 12.02
CA THR A 77 -4.87 1.75 12.21
C THR A 77 -3.79 1.19 11.31
N MET A 78 -3.22 2.04 10.48
CA MET A 78 -2.11 1.73 9.59
C MET A 78 -0.81 2.30 10.16
N SER A 79 0.27 1.55 10.06
CA SER A 79 1.61 1.99 10.42
C SER A 79 2.65 1.46 9.43
N LEU A 80 3.68 2.25 9.17
CA LEU A 80 4.85 1.87 8.39
C LEU A 80 6.03 1.70 9.33
N ALA A 81 6.66 0.53 9.31
CA ALA A 81 7.81 0.24 10.17
C ALA A 81 8.73 -0.83 9.56
N THR A 82 9.99 -0.82 9.97
CA THR A 82 10.97 -1.84 9.56
C THR A 82 10.86 -3.12 10.40
N SER A 83 10.16 -3.06 11.53
CA SER A 83 9.91 -4.21 12.42
C SER A 83 8.56 -4.09 13.11
N SER A 84 8.02 -5.21 13.59
CA SER A 84 6.78 -5.23 14.36
C SER A 84 6.87 -4.44 15.68
N ALA A 85 8.02 -4.42 16.31
CA ALA A 85 8.25 -3.65 17.54
C ALA A 85 8.21 -2.13 17.32
N GLY A 86 8.54 -1.67 16.11
CA GLY A 86 8.46 -0.27 15.69
C GLY A 86 7.08 0.14 15.15
N ALA A 87 6.21 -0.83 14.86
CA ALA A 87 4.87 -0.55 14.41
C ALA A 87 4.01 0.00 15.56
N PHE A 88 3.12 0.92 15.23
CA PHE A 88 2.16 1.53 16.18
C PHE A 88 2.81 2.24 17.37
N THR A 89 4.06 2.68 17.24
CA THR A 89 4.73 3.51 18.23
C THR A 89 4.66 4.98 17.84
N GLY A 90 4.24 5.83 18.77
CA GLY A 90 4.26 7.29 18.59
C GLY A 90 3.34 7.81 17.47
N SER A 91 3.88 8.71 16.64
CA SER A 91 3.13 9.50 15.66
C SER A 91 3.06 8.90 14.24
N ASN A 92 3.57 7.70 14.02
CA ASN A 92 3.60 7.05 12.69
C ASN A 92 2.35 6.19 12.40
N GLN A 93 1.21 6.61 12.93
CA GLN A 93 -0.06 5.90 12.78
C GLN A 93 -1.05 6.76 11.99
N ILE A 94 -1.77 6.11 11.08
CA ILE A 94 -2.91 6.72 10.38
C ILE A 94 -4.15 5.89 10.72
N ILE A 95 -5.19 6.55 11.23
CA ILE A 95 -6.41 5.90 11.69
C ILE A 95 -7.55 6.25 10.75
N ALA A 96 -8.29 5.23 10.33
CA ALA A 96 -9.52 5.38 9.54
C ALA A 96 -10.69 4.68 10.23
N PRO A 97 -11.83 5.37 10.46
CA PRO A 97 -13.03 4.74 10.99
C PRO A 97 -13.76 3.96 9.89
N VAL A 98 -14.30 2.79 10.25
CA VAL A 98 -15.12 1.95 9.39
C VAL A 98 -16.45 1.70 10.07
N ALA A 99 -17.54 2.20 9.50
CA ALA A 99 -18.88 2.06 10.07
C ALA A 99 -19.28 0.57 10.22
N ALA A 100 -20.21 0.31 11.14
CA ALA A 100 -20.76 -1.03 11.34
C ALA A 100 -21.43 -1.57 10.08
N GLN A 101 -21.29 -2.86 9.83
CA GLN A 101 -21.94 -3.58 8.71
C GLN A 101 -21.75 -2.87 7.35
N ASN A 102 -20.62 -2.23 7.16
CA ASN A 102 -20.34 -1.48 5.95
C ASN A 102 -19.61 -2.35 4.93
N GLY A 103 -20.02 -2.20 3.68
CA GLY A 103 -19.32 -2.79 2.54
C GLY A 103 -17.94 -2.15 2.32
N PRO A 104 -17.26 -2.52 1.24
CA PRO A 104 -15.93 -2.02 0.96
C PRO A 104 -15.87 -0.50 0.82
N ILE A 105 -15.13 0.15 1.70
CA ILE A 105 -14.84 1.59 1.62
C ILE A 105 -13.35 1.82 1.45
N LEU A 106 -12.98 2.81 0.67
CA LEU A 106 -11.58 3.22 0.51
C LEU A 106 -11.14 3.99 1.76
N CYS A 107 -10.26 3.38 2.56
CA CYS A 107 -9.79 3.93 3.83
C CYS A 107 -8.48 4.69 3.69
N PHE A 108 -7.58 4.19 2.85
CA PHE A 108 -6.28 4.81 2.62
C PHE A 108 -6.08 5.04 1.12
N PRO A 109 -6.36 6.27 0.63
CA PRO A 109 -6.37 6.60 -0.78
C PRO A 109 -5.01 7.13 -1.26
N GLY A 110 -4.19 6.28 -1.88
CA GLY A 110 -2.98 6.73 -2.56
C GLY A 110 -1.91 7.29 -1.63
N ILE A 111 -1.65 6.64 -0.49
CA ILE A 111 -0.61 7.07 0.44
C ILE A 111 0.75 6.72 -0.16
N PRO A 112 1.62 7.71 -0.43
CA PRO A 112 2.93 7.45 -0.98
C PRO A 112 3.83 6.81 0.07
N ILE A 113 4.51 5.74 -0.32
CA ILE A 113 5.47 5.02 0.52
C ILE A 113 6.73 4.73 -0.26
N HIS A 114 7.83 4.69 0.45
CA HIS A 114 9.15 4.37 -0.09
C HIS A 114 9.93 3.53 0.92
N SER A 115 10.70 2.58 0.44
CA SER A 115 11.63 1.80 1.27
C SER A 115 13.06 2.13 0.87
N PRO A 116 13.93 2.49 1.84
CA PRO A 116 15.36 2.61 1.57
C PRO A 116 15.94 1.26 1.13
N ALA A 117 17.02 1.29 0.33
CA ALA A 117 17.60 0.09 -0.27
C ALA A 117 17.95 -1.02 0.74
N ASP A 118 18.37 -0.63 1.93
CA ASP A 118 18.95 -1.54 2.91
C ASP A 118 17.97 -2.00 3.99
N ASN A 119 16.75 -1.46 4.04
CA ASN A 119 15.79 -1.76 5.08
C ASN A 119 14.38 -1.92 4.51
N ALA A 120 13.90 -3.13 4.45
CA ALA A 120 12.52 -3.38 4.04
C ALA A 120 11.54 -2.72 5.02
N VAL A 121 10.68 -1.84 4.49
CA VAL A 121 9.56 -1.25 5.22
C VAL A 121 8.33 -2.11 5.01
N ASN A 122 7.65 -2.43 6.09
CA ASN A 122 6.40 -3.16 6.06
C ASN A 122 5.23 -2.25 6.42
N LEU A 123 4.13 -2.44 5.73
CA LEU A 123 2.85 -1.87 6.08
C LEU A 123 2.14 -2.81 7.05
N TYR A 124 1.91 -2.31 8.25
CA TYR A 124 1.16 -3.00 9.28
C TYR A 124 -0.24 -2.42 9.40
N ILE A 125 -1.23 -3.28 9.59
CA ILE A 125 -2.60 -2.86 9.92
C ILE A 125 -3.07 -3.60 11.17
N THR A 126 -3.78 -2.88 12.02
CA THR A 126 -4.48 -3.42 13.18
C THR A 126 -5.88 -2.84 13.28
N THR A 127 -6.73 -3.46 14.08
CA THR A 127 -8.10 -3.01 14.38
C THR A 127 -8.35 -3.10 15.88
N ASN A 128 -9.34 -2.37 16.37
CA ASN A 128 -9.75 -2.40 17.77
C ASN A 128 -10.66 -3.59 18.12
N ALA A 129 -11.07 -4.40 17.14
CA ALA A 129 -11.88 -5.61 17.40
C ALA A 129 -11.39 -6.81 16.58
N SER A 130 -11.34 -7.98 17.21
CA SER A 130 -10.93 -9.22 16.56
C SER A 130 -11.86 -9.62 15.44
N ASN A 131 -11.27 -10.00 14.31
CA ASN A 131 -11.97 -10.64 13.19
C ASN A 131 -13.22 -9.89 12.72
N ALA A 132 -13.23 -8.57 12.84
CA ALA A 132 -14.35 -7.73 12.44
C ALA A 132 -14.15 -7.06 11.09
N ILE A 133 -12.90 -6.97 10.65
CA ILE A 133 -12.49 -6.22 9.47
C ILE A 133 -11.78 -7.14 8.49
N ASN A 134 -12.22 -7.10 7.25
CA ASN A 134 -11.46 -7.57 6.09
C ASN A 134 -10.92 -6.38 5.32
N ILE A 135 -9.68 -6.44 4.93
CA ILE A 135 -9.07 -5.47 4.04
C ILE A 135 -8.67 -6.12 2.72
N PHE A 136 -8.64 -5.33 1.68
CA PHE A 136 -8.08 -5.66 0.38
C PHE A 136 -7.59 -4.38 -0.28
N GLY A 137 -6.78 -4.52 -1.31
CA GLY A 137 -6.24 -3.34 -1.95
C GLY A 137 -5.15 -3.68 -2.94
N TYR A 138 -4.47 -2.64 -3.34
CA TYR A 138 -3.36 -2.74 -4.27
C TYR A 138 -2.36 -1.62 -4.01
N VAL A 139 -1.16 -1.78 -4.55
CA VAL A 139 -0.18 -0.71 -4.67
C VAL A 139 -0.04 -0.32 -6.14
N LEU A 140 0.09 0.98 -6.37
CA LEU A 140 0.52 1.53 -7.64
C LEU A 140 2.02 1.81 -7.51
N ARG A 141 2.83 1.02 -8.19
CA ARG A 141 4.29 1.17 -8.17
C ARG A 141 4.74 1.96 -9.38
N TYR A 142 5.51 3.00 -9.11
CA TYR A 142 6.20 3.79 -10.11
C TYR A 142 7.68 3.37 -10.16
N TYR A 143 8.21 3.19 -11.34
CA TYR A 143 9.60 2.77 -11.56
C TYR A 143 10.17 3.42 -12.82
N PRO A 144 11.50 3.64 -12.88
CA PRO A 144 12.13 4.09 -14.12
C PRO A 144 11.92 3.04 -15.21
N LYS A 145 11.54 3.46 -16.39
CA LYS A 145 11.55 2.58 -17.55
C LYS A 145 12.99 2.28 -17.93
N SER A 146 13.30 1.00 -18.09
CA SER A 146 14.58 0.62 -18.67
C SER A 146 14.66 1.10 -20.12
N THR A 147 15.77 1.75 -20.47
CA THR A 147 16.09 2.08 -21.86
C THR A 147 16.72 0.87 -22.58
N ASN A 148 17.08 -0.17 -21.83
CA ASN A 148 17.68 -1.37 -22.36
C ASN A 148 16.65 -2.51 -22.38
N ARG A 149 16.29 -2.98 -23.57
CA ARG A 149 15.32 -4.08 -23.75
C ARG A 149 15.70 -5.40 -23.02
N ASN A 150 16.97 -5.55 -22.66
CA ASN A 150 17.46 -6.73 -21.96
C ASN A 150 17.56 -6.56 -20.44
N ASP A 151 17.15 -5.41 -19.91
CA ASP A 151 17.20 -5.15 -18.47
C ASP A 151 15.98 -5.73 -17.78
N THR A 152 16.13 -6.94 -17.28
CA THR A 152 15.10 -7.65 -16.51
C THR A 152 15.01 -7.18 -15.05
N THR A 153 15.87 -6.26 -14.63
CA THR A 153 15.95 -5.77 -13.23
C THR A 153 14.66 -5.07 -12.80
N TYR A 154 13.91 -4.50 -13.74
CA TYR A 154 12.66 -3.78 -13.48
C TYR A 154 11.39 -4.53 -13.90
N GLY A 155 11.52 -5.77 -14.29
CA GLY A 155 10.42 -6.75 -14.29
C GLY A 155 9.36 -6.64 -15.38
N TYR A 156 9.33 -5.60 -16.22
CA TYR A 156 8.38 -5.55 -17.35
C TYR A 156 8.96 -4.80 -18.53
N VAL A 157 9.16 -5.53 -19.60
CA VAL A 157 9.23 -4.97 -20.95
C VAL A 157 7.78 -4.82 -21.40
N LEU A 158 7.27 -3.61 -21.43
CA LEU A 158 6.02 -3.33 -22.14
C LEU A 158 6.37 -3.29 -23.63
N GLU A 159 5.87 -4.26 -24.38
CA GLU A 159 5.85 -4.22 -25.84
C GLU A 159 4.98 -3.06 -26.33
#